data_3235044121328ae4a0c57522a35d59a7
#
_entry.id   3235044121328ae4a0c57522a35d59a7
#
_cell.length_a   1.000
_cell.length_b   1.000
_cell.length_c   1.000
_cell.angle_alpha   90.00
_cell.angle_beta   90.00
_cell.angle_gamma   90.00
#
_symmetry.space_group_name_H-M   'P 1'
#
loop_
_entity.id
_entity.type
_entity.pdbx_description
1 polymer ?
#
loop_
_entity_poly.entity_id
_entity_poly.type
_entity_poly.pdbx_seq_one_letter_code
_entity_poly.pdbx_strand_id
1 'polypeptide(L)'
;MIRLIAAIDTSRGIATDKGIPWKLPGDTAYFENETTTGLIVMGWATYNEFSAPLHGRDNYVLTRDQSPLRSGFLPMTTLADLKSQPHQDVWVIGGAFLFAEAIVRADELFLTQVLEDFHCTKFFPDYHTGFVRFAQGNDQEENGVQYRFEKWRRITEPQDDPHT
;
A
#
# COMPACT_ATOMS: atom_id res chain seq x y z
N MET A 1 5.85 8.93 -8.56
CA MET A 1 4.99 7.73 -8.74
C MET A 1 4.11 7.49 -7.52
N ILE A 2 2.89 7.09 -7.74
CA ILE A 2 1.99 6.64 -6.66
C ILE A 2 2.05 5.11 -6.58
N ARG A 3 2.47 4.61 -5.44
CA ARG A 3 2.60 3.19 -5.16
C ARG A 3 1.71 2.78 -3.99
N LEU A 4 1.04 1.64 -4.12
CA LEU A 4 0.35 1.00 -3.02
C LEU A 4 1.23 -0.14 -2.52
N ILE A 5 1.38 -0.28 -1.21
CA ILE A 5 2.15 -1.36 -0.60
C ILE A 5 1.31 -2.07 0.45
N ALA A 6 1.21 -3.39 0.35
CA ALA A 6 0.40 -4.22 1.23
C ALA A 6 0.89 -5.66 1.26
N ALA A 7 0.65 -6.36 2.36
CA ALA A 7 0.64 -7.81 2.41
C ALA A 7 -0.80 -8.30 2.25
N ILE A 8 -1.00 -9.28 1.38
CA ILE A 8 -2.32 -9.83 1.04
C ILE A 8 -2.29 -11.36 1.08
N ASP A 9 -3.36 -11.98 1.56
CA ASP A 9 -3.52 -13.43 1.51
C ASP A 9 -4.03 -13.90 0.14
N THR A 10 -4.33 -15.20 0.01
CA THR A 10 -4.78 -15.80 -1.26
C THR A 10 -6.14 -15.28 -1.73
N SER A 11 -6.93 -14.66 -0.87
CA SER A 11 -8.20 -14.00 -1.18
C SER A 11 -8.11 -12.48 -1.22
N ARG A 12 -6.91 -11.91 -1.32
CA ARG A 12 -6.62 -10.47 -1.22
C ARG A 12 -6.96 -9.87 0.16
N GLY A 13 -7.07 -10.71 1.17
CA GLY A 13 -7.30 -10.26 2.55
C GLY A 13 -6.09 -9.53 3.12
N ILE A 14 -6.33 -8.45 3.84
CA ILE A 14 -5.27 -7.64 4.47
C ILE A 14 -5.37 -7.60 5.98
N ALA A 15 -6.54 -7.86 6.55
CA ALA A 15 -6.76 -7.88 7.99
C ALA A 15 -8.06 -8.58 8.36
N THR A 16 -8.13 -9.01 9.60
CA THR A 16 -9.37 -9.40 10.30
C THR A 16 -9.81 -8.28 11.24
N ASP A 17 -10.91 -8.49 11.97
CA ASP A 17 -11.35 -7.55 13.01
C ASP A 17 -10.35 -7.41 14.17
N LYS A 18 -9.41 -8.35 14.28
CA LYS A 18 -8.33 -8.36 15.29
C LYS A 18 -6.99 -7.82 14.75
N GLY A 19 -6.96 -7.31 13.52
CA GLY A 19 -5.76 -6.83 12.86
C GLY A 19 -5.17 -7.82 11.87
N ILE A 20 -3.90 -7.65 11.55
CA ILE A 20 -3.17 -8.52 10.59
C ILE A 20 -2.95 -9.89 11.23
N PRO A 21 -3.41 -11.00 10.61
CA PRO A 21 -3.39 -12.31 11.25
C PRO A 21 -2.05 -13.06 11.14
N TRP A 22 -1.13 -12.59 10.33
CA TRP A 22 0.22 -13.16 10.21
C TRP A 22 1.26 -12.27 10.86
N LYS A 23 2.40 -12.84 11.18
CA LYS A 23 3.55 -12.12 11.73
C LYS A 23 4.80 -12.45 10.91
N LEU A 24 5.22 -11.52 10.08
CA LEU A 24 6.31 -11.67 9.12
C LEU A 24 7.34 -10.55 9.31
N PRO A 25 8.34 -10.74 10.20
CA PRO A 25 9.39 -9.72 10.43
C PRO A 25 10.13 -9.30 9.16
N GLY A 26 10.36 -10.22 8.23
CA GLY A 26 10.97 -9.92 6.93
C GLY A 26 10.12 -9.03 6.05
N ASP A 27 8.80 -9.15 6.12
CA ASP A 27 7.87 -8.26 5.42
C ASP A 27 7.87 -6.85 6.04
N THR A 28 7.90 -6.76 7.36
CA THR A 28 8.00 -5.47 8.06
C THR A 28 9.29 -4.74 7.66
N ALA A 29 10.41 -5.43 7.63
CA ALA A 29 11.70 -4.87 7.21
C ALA A 29 11.67 -4.43 5.73
N TYR A 30 11.08 -5.22 4.86
CA TYR A 30 10.88 -4.90 3.45
C TYR A 30 10.03 -3.62 3.29
N PHE A 31 8.91 -3.55 3.98
CA PHE A 31 8.03 -2.37 3.98
C PHE A 31 8.78 -1.11 4.42
N GLU A 32 9.49 -1.15 5.52
CA GLU A 32 10.23 -0.01 6.02
C GLU A 32 11.30 0.44 5.03
N ASN A 33 12.02 -0.49 4.42
CA ASN A 33 13.08 -0.20 3.46
C ASN A 33 12.54 0.40 2.15
N GLU A 34 11.50 -0.20 1.56
CA GLU A 34 10.92 0.28 0.30
C GLU A 34 10.31 1.67 0.43
N THR A 35 9.70 1.98 1.56
CA THR A 35 9.00 3.25 1.78
C THR A 35 9.88 4.42 2.21
N THR A 36 11.20 4.24 2.30
CA THR A 36 12.14 5.32 2.68
C THR A 36 12.26 6.42 1.62
N THR A 37 11.87 6.15 0.38
CA THR A 37 12.14 7.01 -0.78
C THR A 37 11.09 8.10 -1.02
N GLY A 38 10.06 8.18 -0.20
CA GLY A 38 8.96 9.11 -0.47
C GLY A 38 8.14 9.47 0.76
N LEU A 39 7.01 10.09 0.51
CA LEU A 39 6.04 10.38 1.55
C LEU A 39 5.07 9.21 1.75
N ILE A 40 4.51 9.13 2.95
CA ILE A 40 3.55 8.12 3.36
C ILE A 40 2.16 8.72 3.39
N VAL A 41 1.19 7.99 2.86
CA VAL A 41 -0.24 8.32 2.99
C VAL A 41 -0.96 7.13 3.61
N MET A 42 -1.67 7.37 4.70
CA MET A 42 -2.45 6.37 5.41
C MET A 42 -3.87 6.85 5.68
N GLY A 43 -4.79 5.89 5.81
CA GLY A 43 -6.14 6.15 6.24
C GLY A 43 -6.24 6.25 7.77
N TRP A 44 -7.42 6.64 8.25
CA TRP A 44 -7.66 6.84 9.69
C TRP A 44 -7.46 5.57 10.53
N ALA A 45 -7.93 4.43 10.05
CA ALA A 45 -7.78 3.16 10.77
C ALA A 45 -6.29 2.78 10.94
N THR A 46 -5.50 2.93 9.88
CA THR A 46 -4.05 2.68 9.93
C THR A 46 -3.35 3.67 10.85
N TYR A 47 -3.72 4.96 10.80
CA TYR A 47 -3.20 5.97 11.71
C TYR A 47 -3.39 5.58 13.18
N ASN A 48 -4.56 5.03 13.52
CA ASN A 48 -4.85 4.60 14.89
C ASN A 48 -3.98 3.40 15.35
N GLU A 49 -3.45 2.63 14.42
CA GLU A 49 -2.54 1.50 14.72
C GLU A 49 -1.09 1.95 14.93
N PHE A 50 -0.70 3.13 14.42
CA PHE A 50 0.64 3.67 14.58
C PHE A 50 0.74 4.52 15.83
N SER A 51 1.67 4.21 16.73
CA SER A 51 1.96 5.02 17.92
C SER A 51 2.79 6.26 17.57
N ALA A 52 3.59 6.19 16.51
CA ALA A 52 4.46 7.27 16.02
C ALA A 52 4.58 7.21 14.49
N PRO A 53 4.91 8.33 13.84
CA PRO A 53 5.12 8.32 12.39
C PRO A 53 6.36 7.50 12.01
N LEU A 54 6.38 7.01 10.77
CA LEU A 54 7.55 6.35 10.21
C LEU A 54 8.69 7.37 10.08
N HIS A 55 9.84 7.01 10.65
CA HIS A 55 10.99 7.91 10.77
C HIS A 55 11.56 8.34 9.41
N GLY A 56 11.97 9.60 9.31
CA GLY A 56 12.72 10.14 8.17
C GLY A 56 11.88 10.43 6.92
N ARG A 57 10.56 10.45 7.04
CA ARG A 57 9.65 10.75 5.93
C ARG A 57 8.39 11.43 6.41
N ASP A 58 7.72 12.16 5.51
CA ASP A 58 6.45 12.81 5.82
C ASP A 58 5.33 11.77 5.88
N ASN A 59 4.54 11.81 6.94
CA ASN A 59 3.44 10.88 7.19
C ASN A 59 2.12 11.63 7.14
N TYR A 60 1.39 11.49 6.02
CA TYR A 60 0.09 12.08 5.81
C TYR A 60 -1.03 11.13 6.22
N VAL A 61 -2.03 11.67 6.89
CA VAL A 61 -3.26 10.96 7.24
C VAL A 61 -4.41 11.54 6.44
N LEU A 62 -5.05 10.71 5.61
CA LEU A 62 -6.23 11.11 4.87
C LEU A 62 -7.42 11.15 5.84
N THR A 63 -7.92 12.35 6.11
CA THR A 63 -9.03 12.57 7.05
C THR A 63 -9.79 13.85 6.72
N ARG A 64 -11.08 13.83 6.97
CA ARG A 64 -11.94 15.03 6.95
C ARG A 64 -12.09 15.66 8.34
N ASP A 65 -11.59 14.98 9.37
CA ASP A 65 -11.60 15.49 10.74
C ASP A 65 -10.58 16.61 10.88
N GLN A 66 -11.01 17.75 11.42
CA GLN A 66 -10.18 18.92 11.67
C GLN A 66 -9.45 18.84 13.01
N SER A 67 -9.65 17.78 13.79
CA SER A 67 -8.98 17.59 15.08
C SER A 67 -7.46 17.45 14.87
N PRO A 68 -6.63 17.98 15.80
CA PRO A 68 -5.18 17.84 15.72
C PRO A 68 -4.75 16.37 15.70
N LEU A 69 -3.84 16.04 14.79
CA LEU A 69 -3.20 14.74 14.76
C LEU A 69 -2.06 14.67 15.78
N ARG A 70 -1.64 13.45 16.13
CA ARG A 70 -0.45 13.26 16.96
C ARG A 70 0.78 13.86 16.31
N SER A 71 1.75 14.26 17.12
CA SER A 71 2.98 14.90 16.64
C SER A 71 3.68 14.09 15.54
N GLY A 72 4.07 14.76 14.47
CA GLY A 72 4.76 14.17 13.32
C GLY A 72 3.86 13.65 12.22
N PHE A 73 2.53 13.65 12.41
CA PHE A 73 1.56 13.35 11.36
C PHE A 73 0.99 14.63 10.75
N LEU A 74 0.76 14.61 9.45
CA LEU A 74 0.23 15.74 8.67
C LEU A 74 -1.15 15.39 8.11
N PRO A 75 -2.13 16.30 8.13
CA PRO A 75 -3.45 16.03 7.55
C PRO A 75 -3.45 16.15 6.03
N MET A 76 -4.23 15.32 5.37
CA MET A 76 -4.57 15.41 3.96
C MET A 76 -6.07 15.19 3.81
N THR A 77 -6.77 16.07 3.08
CA THR A 77 -8.22 15.98 2.94
C THR A 77 -8.69 15.23 1.71
N THR A 78 -7.87 15.17 0.68
CA THR A 78 -8.20 14.47 -0.57
C THR A 78 -6.98 13.89 -1.25
N LEU A 79 -7.13 12.74 -1.90
CA LEU A 79 -6.09 12.13 -2.72
C LEU A 79 -5.75 12.94 -3.98
N ALA A 80 -6.61 13.86 -4.39
CA ALA A 80 -6.31 14.76 -5.50
C ALA A 80 -5.07 15.62 -5.25
N ASP A 81 -4.75 15.89 -3.99
CA ASP A 81 -3.57 16.65 -3.58
C ASP A 81 -2.25 15.92 -3.89
N LEU A 82 -2.29 14.61 -4.16
CA LEU A 82 -1.12 13.82 -4.55
C LEU A 82 -0.56 14.16 -5.92
N LYS A 83 -1.35 14.77 -6.80
CA LYS A 83 -0.93 15.12 -8.17
C LYS A 83 0.15 16.19 -8.24
N SER A 84 0.37 16.93 -7.17
CA SER A 84 1.26 18.10 -7.13
C SER A 84 2.69 17.77 -6.73
N GLN A 85 3.07 16.50 -6.61
CA GLN A 85 4.40 16.08 -6.18
C GLN A 85 5.16 15.35 -7.32
N PRO A 86 5.58 16.07 -8.40
CA PRO A 86 6.06 15.40 -9.61
C PRO A 86 7.42 14.69 -9.46
N HIS A 87 8.13 14.89 -8.37
CA HIS A 87 9.48 14.34 -8.14
C HIS A 87 9.61 13.50 -6.88
N GLN A 88 8.50 13.17 -6.24
CA GLN A 88 8.51 12.42 -4.99
C GLN A 88 7.64 11.18 -5.12
N ASP A 89 8.16 10.05 -4.66
CA ASP A 89 7.36 8.83 -4.53
C ASP A 89 6.32 8.99 -3.43
N VAL A 90 5.14 8.46 -3.67
CA VAL A 90 4.03 8.43 -2.73
C VAL A 90 3.70 6.99 -2.42
N TRP A 91 3.76 6.63 -1.15
CA TRP A 91 3.45 5.29 -0.66
C TRP A 91 2.13 5.29 0.10
N VAL A 92 1.11 4.70 -0.50
CA VAL A 92 -0.19 4.47 0.15
C VAL A 92 -0.10 3.15 0.91
N ILE A 93 -0.27 3.20 2.22
CA ILE A 93 -0.01 2.05 3.10
C ILE A 93 -1.26 1.42 3.73
N GLY A 94 -2.43 1.89 3.36
CA GLY A 94 -3.70 1.30 3.81
C GLY A 94 -4.53 2.26 4.65
N GLY A 95 -5.65 1.81 5.10
CA GLY A 95 -6.23 0.46 4.97
C GLY A 95 -7.12 0.24 3.76
N ALA A 96 -8.07 -0.68 3.93
CA ALA A 96 -8.91 -1.17 2.83
C ALA A 96 -9.64 -0.06 2.07
N PHE A 97 -10.26 0.89 2.75
CA PHE A 97 -10.95 2.01 2.12
C PHE A 97 -10.00 2.88 1.31
N LEU A 98 -8.82 3.17 1.86
CA LEU A 98 -7.84 3.99 1.17
C LEU A 98 -7.26 3.27 -0.06
N PHE A 99 -6.97 1.97 0.03
CA PHE A 99 -6.53 1.19 -1.11
C PHE A 99 -7.56 1.18 -2.24
N ALA A 100 -8.84 1.00 -1.91
CA ALA A 100 -9.92 1.02 -2.89
C ALA A 100 -10.04 2.37 -3.61
N GLU A 101 -9.84 3.47 -2.90
CA GLU A 101 -9.87 4.81 -3.46
C GLU A 101 -8.60 5.14 -4.26
N ALA A 102 -7.44 4.72 -3.76
CA ALA A 102 -6.15 5.07 -4.34
C ALA A 102 -5.77 4.23 -5.56
N ILE A 103 -6.30 3.00 -5.71
CA ILE A 103 -5.87 2.09 -6.77
C ILE A 103 -6.09 2.65 -8.17
N VAL A 104 -7.11 3.47 -8.36
CA VAL A 104 -7.38 4.12 -9.66
C VAL A 104 -6.31 5.12 -10.07
N ARG A 105 -5.49 5.58 -9.11
CA ARG A 105 -4.39 6.54 -9.31
C ARG A 105 -3.01 5.89 -9.23
N ALA A 106 -2.93 4.64 -8.82
CA ALA A 106 -1.67 3.96 -8.57
C ALA A 106 -0.92 3.66 -9.87
N ASP A 107 0.38 3.90 -9.87
CA ASP A 107 1.29 3.52 -10.94
C ASP A 107 1.79 2.09 -10.76
N GLU A 108 2.11 1.74 -9.52
CA GLU A 108 2.64 0.43 -9.17
C GLU A 108 2.02 -0.10 -7.87
N LEU A 109 2.02 -1.43 -7.75
CA LEU A 109 1.62 -2.15 -6.53
C LEU A 109 2.81 -2.98 -6.07
N PHE A 110 3.18 -2.83 -4.81
CA PHE A 110 4.17 -3.65 -4.13
C PHE A 110 3.42 -4.57 -3.17
N LEU A 111 3.25 -5.82 -3.56
CA LEU A 111 2.43 -6.78 -2.84
C LEU A 111 3.29 -7.90 -2.26
N THR A 112 3.16 -8.10 -0.97
CA THR A 112 3.63 -9.32 -0.32
C THR A 112 2.52 -10.35 -0.39
N GLN A 113 2.68 -11.33 -1.27
CA GLN A 113 1.70 -12.39 -1.45
C GLN A 113 1.91 -13.47 -0.40
N VAL A 114 1.03 -13.49 0.58
CA VAL A 114 0.95 -14.58 1.57
C VAL A 114 0.24 -15.78 0.92
N LEU A 115 0.83 -16.95 1.03
CA LEU A 115 0.40 -18.15 0.29
C LEU A 115 -0.58 -19.03 1.09
N GLU A 116 -1.44 -18.43 1.88
CA GLU A 116 -2.44 -19.07 2.71
C GLU A 116 -3.67 -18.17 2.82
N ASP A 117 -4.86 -18.73 3.02
CA ASP A 117 -6.07 -17.98 3.31
C ASP A 117 -6.23 -17.84 4.83
N PHE A 118 -6.25 -16.61 5.32
CA PHE A 118 -6.41 -16.29 6.75
C PHE A 118 -7.83 -15.87 7.11
N HIS A 119 -8.79 -16.03 6.20
CA HIS A 119 -10.19 -15.66 6.42
C HIS A 119 -10.36 -14.23 6.89
N CYS A 120 -9.67 -13.30 6.20
CA CYS A 120 -9.73 -11.88 6.50
C CYS A 120 -11.12 -11.30 6.25
N THR A 121 -11.41 -10.18 6.91
CA THR A 121 -12.65 -9.42 6.77
C THR A 121 -12.45 -8.09 6.04
N LYS A 122 -11.19 -7.69 5.83
CA LYS A 122 -10.81 -6.48 5.08
C LYS A 122 -9.92 -6.90 3.92
N PHE A 123 -10.12 -6.28 2.76
CA PHE A 123 -9.53 -6.75 1.51
C PHE A 123 -8.86 -5.63 0.73
N PHE A 124 -7.79 -6.01 0.03
CA PHE A 124 -7.20 -5.22 -1.02
C PHE A 124 -8.11 -5.28 -2.27
N PRO A 125 -8.30 -4.19 -3.03
CA PRO A 125 -9.14 -4.19 -4.21
C PRO A 125 -8.60 -5.12 -5.30
N ASP A 126 -9.46 -5.55 -6.22
CA ASP A 126 -9.04 -6.35 -7.37
C ASP A 126 -8.14 -5.50 -8.30
N TYR A 127 -7.02 -6.09 -8.70
CA TYR A 127 -6.00 -5.43 -9.52
C TYR A 127 -5.65 -6.21 -10.79
N HIS A 128 -6.18 -7.41 -10.97
CA HIS A 128 -5.76 -8.33 -12.02
C HIS A 128 -6.03 -7.82 -13.44
N THR A 129 -7.06 -6.99 -13.64
CA THR A 129 -7.41 -6.46 -14.95
C THR A 129 -6.68 -5.15 -15.30
N GLY A 130 -6.18 -4.42 -14.29
CA GLY A 130 -5.56 -3.11 -14.47
C GLY A 130 -4.04 -3.09 -14.34
N PHE A 131 -3.44 -4.20 -13.89
CA PHE A 131 -2.01 -4.29 -13.61
C PHE A 131 -1.42 -5.57 -14.13
N VAL A 132 -0.14 -5.53 -14.49
CA VAL A 132 0.65 -6.69 -14.89
C VAL A 132 1.84 -6.85 -13.95
N ARG A 133 2.10 -8.08 -13.53
CA ARG A 133 3.26 -8.38 -12.69
C ARG A 133 4.55 -8.24 -13.50
N PHE A 134 5.51 -7.47 -13.01
CA PHE A 134 6.79 -7.27 -13.66
C PHE A 134 7.99 -7.77 -12.84
N ALA A 135 7.80 -8.11 -11.57
CA ALA A 135 8.83 -8.70 -10.73
C ALA A 135 8.21 -9.63 -9.69
N GLN A 136 8.90 -10.71 -9.38
CA GLN A 136 8.54 -11.68 -8.35
C GLN A 136 9.80 -12.22 -7.69
N GLY A 137 9.84 -12.19 -6.36
CA GLY A 137 10.88 -12.83 -5.56
C GLY A 137 10.61 -14.32 -5.34
N ASN A 138 11.55 -15.00 -4.70
CA ASN A 138 11.41 -16.39 -4.30
C ASN A 138 10.46 -16.53 -3.12
N ASP A 139 9.83 -17.70 -3.00
CA ASP A 139 9.02 -18.04 -1.83
C ASP A 139 9.91 -18.11 -0.59
N GLN A 140 9.42 -17.51 0.50
CA GLN A 140 10.07 -17.46 1.80
C GLN A 140 9.10 -18.02 2.85
N GLU A 141 9.62 -18.35 4.02
CA GLU A 141 8.81 -18.83 5.13
C GLU A 141 9.28 -18.19 6.44
N GLU A 142 8.33 -17.65 7.20
CA GLU A 142 8.53 -17.15 8.55
C GLU A 142 7.31 -17.54 9.42
N ASN A 143 7.56 -17.98 10.64
CA ASN A 143 6.51 -18.38 11.58
C ASN A 143 5.50 -19.37 10.98
N GLY A 144 5.94 -20.30 10.12
CA GLY A 144 5.11 -21.29 9.47
C GLY A 144 4.27 -20.74 8.30
N VAL A 145 4.45 -19.50 7.89
CA VAL A 145 3.72 -18.85 6.82
C VAL A 145 4.62 -18.63 5.62
N GLN A 146 4.21 -19.10 4.46
CA GLN A 146 4.91 -18.88 3.20
C GLN A 146 4.43 -17.59 2.54
N TYR A 147 5.37 -16.85 1.96
CA TYR A 147 5.07 -15.60 1.25
C TYR A 147 6.15 -15.29 0.22
N ARG A 148 5.84 -14.37 -0.68
CA ARG A 148 6.82 -13.81 -1.64
C ARG A 148 6.51 -12.36 -1.93
N PHE A 149 7.52 -11.60 -2.37
CA PHE A 149 7.35 -10.23 -2.81
C PHE A 149 7.03 -10.18 -4.30
N GLU A 150 6.04 -9.37 -4.68
CA GLU A 150 5.64 -9.15 -6.06
C GLU A 150 5.54 -7.66 -6.33
N LYS A 151 5.89 -7.25 -7.56
CA LYS A 151 5.70 -5.88 -8.05
C LYS A 151 4.85 -5.90 -9.30
N TRP A 152 3.85 -5.06 -9.32
CA TRP A 152 2.88 -4.92 -10.40
C TRP A 152 2.87 -3.49 -10.90
N ARG A 153 2.73 -3.28 -12.19
CA ARG A 153 2.61 -1.95 -12.80
C ARG A 153 1.30 -1.83 -13.54
N ARG A 154 0.79 -0.61 -13.61
CA ARG A 154 -0.42 -0.31 -14.38
C ARG A 154 -0.21 -0.66 -15.85
N ILE A 155 -1.21 -1.30 -16.44
CA ILE A 155 -1.26 -1.50 -17.89
C ILE A 155 -1.60 -0.15 -18.49
N THR A 156 -0.66 0.44 -19.26
CA THR A 156 -0.92 1.60 -20.09
C THR A 156 -1.35 1.09 -21.45
N GLU A 157 -2.51 1.55 -21.94
CA GLU A 157 -2.87 1.31 -23.34
C GLU A 157 -1.77 1.90 -24.24
N PRO A 158 -1.41 1.24 -25.36
CA PRO A 158 -0.53 1.85 -26.32
C PRO A 158 -1.16 3.20 -26.71
N GLN A 159 -0.41 4.28 -26.56
CA GLN A 159 -0.81 5.53 -27.15
C GLN A 159 -0.84 5.28 -28.67
N ASP A 160 -2.04 5.33 -29.26
CA ASP A 160 -2.17 5.40 -30.72
C ASP A 160 -1.35 6.60 -31.17
N ASP A 161 -0.24 6.33 -31.85
CA ASP A 161 0.56 7.37 -32.47
C ASP A 161 -0.30 7.97 -33.61
N PRO A 162 -0.72 9.24 -33.54
CA PRO A 162 -1.57 9.83 -34.56
C PRO A 162 -0.86 10.06 -35.91
N HIS A 163 0.33 9.48 -36.10
CA HIS A 163 1.19 9.69 -37.28
C HIS A 163 1.52 8.41 -38.03
N THR A 164 0.67 7.36 -38.00
CA THR A 164 0.73 6.26 -38.95
C THR A 164 -0.44 6.28 -39.89
#